data_77bedec6928d0cab5d7ec31385760ad0
#
_entry.id   77bedec6928d0cab5d7ec31385760ad0
#
_cell.length_a   1.000
_cell.length_b   1.000
_cell.length_c   1.000
_cell.angle_alpha   90.00
_cell.angle_beta   90.00
_cell.angle_gamma   90.00
#
_symmetry.space_group_name_H-M   'P 1'
#
loop_
_entity.id
_entity.type
_entity.pdbx_description
1 polymer ?
#
loop_
_entity_poly.entity_id
_entity_poly.type
_entity_poly.pdbx_seq_one_letter_code
_entity_poly.pdbx_strand_id
1 'polypeptide(L)'
;MPYSILFPFESTIRFAVQTKESLNEYLPSYYWIHALLRKPQINGSYANSVYPPIFSSFKRNTYISRFNETIQKKRILSLSNLTYSVLFVFLTLNSLSFPISLHSQTRESEASLVVAPIQGPINTEFQEFGPTMTPDAKTLYFYSKRSSRGYTEIFKSERNKDGTWDFPEEVGVLNSPFDDQSPFIARDGKTLLLSSNRDGSVEVMLPDGKVGISRDLYVSNWNGRSWSKPVALPSPINTEEIEENPHLLGDTLLFTRYPFGKPNLAKVYFSQYKDNTWSNPKPLPSPINDNYATIAAAFNDDGRILFFSSNRPGGNGGFDLYMAKIEGESFKDIENLGTPINSKEDEAYIVFQQVKKTFLFCRRVEGRSFDLFTASVPKQESLVQKKLEETKKISLDSVYFERASSVLKPESSSSLDAIVDYLHENSTKKMKIIGHTDLTGTFEDNMVLSKERAESVKQYLVSKGVDPNRLSTDGKGPTQPMVQGTDEASSKKNRRTEFVLIDP
;
A
#
# COMPACT_ATOMS: atom_id res chain seq x y z
N MET A 1 11.77 -37.53 -3.86
CA MET A 1 10.36 -37.13 -3.65
C MET A 1 10.38 -35.86 -2.83
N PRO A 2 10.06 -34.68 -3.38
CA PRO A 2 9.83 -33.48 -2.60
C PRO A 2 8.33 -33.23 -2.48
N TYR A 3 7.88 -33.06 -1.26
CA TYR A 3 6.52 -32.60 -0.94
C TYR A 3 6.43 -31.11 -1.23
N SER A 4 5.61 -30.73 -2.21
CA SER A 4 5.16 -29.37 -2.43
C SER A 4 3.98 -29.07 -1.52
N ILE A 5 4.21 -28.20 -0.54
CA ILE A 5 3.13 -27.65 0.30
C ILE A 5 2.51 -26.48 -0.48
N LEU A 6 1.35 -26.71 -1.07
CA LEU A 6 0.48 -25.68 -1.63
C LEU A 6 -0.22 -24.94 -0.50
N PHE A 7 -0.01 -23.63 -0.41
CA PHE A 7 -0.66 -22.75 0.56
C PHE A 7 -2.04 -22.28 0.08
N PRO A 8 -3.00 -22.02 0.97
CA PRO A 8 -4.39 -21.70 0.61
C PRO A 8 -4.61 -20.28 0.09
N PHE A 9 -3.64 -19.71 -0.62
CA PHE A 9 -3.70 -18.35 -1.17
C PHE A 9 -4.50 -18.26 -2.49
N GLU A 10 -4.60 -19.37 -3.21
CA GLU A 10 -5.38 -19.43 -4.46
C GLU A 10 -6.89 -19.36 -4.24
N SER A 11 -7.41 -19.83 -3.09
CA SER A 11 -8.85 -19.89 -2.87
C SER A 11 -9.49 -18.52 -2.66
N THR A 12 -8.80 -17.58 -2.01
CA THR A 12 -9.34 -16.23 -1.75
C THR A 12 -9.30 -15.36 -3.01
N ILE A 13 -8.29 -15.54 -3.85
CA ILE A 13 -8.19 -14.83 -5.13
C ILE A 13 -9.18 -15.41 -6.16
N ARG A 14 -9.37 -16.75 -6.18
CA ARG A 14 -10.39 -17.37 -7.04
C ARG A 14 -11.82 -16.97 -6.67
N PHE A 15 -12.10 -16.76 -5.38
CA PHE A 15 -13.44 -16.30 -4.97
C PHE A 15 -13.73 -14.87 -5.42
N ALA A 16 -12.75 -13.97 -5.41
CA ALA A 16 -12.89 -12.61 -5.91
C ALA A 16 -13.03 -12.56 -7.44
N VAL A 17 -12.37 -13.48 -8.17
CA VAL A 17 -12.46 -13.58 -9.64
C VAL A 17 -13.79 -14.20 -10.07
N GLN A 18 -14.29 -15.23 -9.38
CA GLN A 18 -15.59 -15.86 -9.72
C GLN A 18 -16.78 -14.93 -9.48
N THR A 19 -16.72 -14.06 -8.46
CA THR A 19 -17.75 -13.04 -8.26
C THR A 19 -17.67 -11.89 -9.28
N LYS A 20 -16.51 -11.69 -9.93
CA LYS A 20 -16.33 -10.67 -10.97
C LYS A 20 -16.93 -11.09 -12.32
N GLU A 21 -16.94 -12.37 -12.66
CA GLU A 21 -17.54 -12.87 -13.91
C GLU A 21 -19.07 -12.73 -13.97
N SER A 22 -19.74 -12.62 -12.82
CA SER A 22 -21.20 -12.43 -12.74
C SER A 22 -21.64 -10.99 -12.48
N LEU A 23 -20.71 -10.01 -12.31
CA LEU A 23 -21.00 -8.61 -11.98
C LEU A 23 -20.22 -7.63 -12.89
N ASN A 24 -20.15 -7.92 -14.15
CA ASN A 24 -19.20 -7.35 -15.09
C ASN A 24 -19.50 -5.95 -15.62
N GLU A 25 -20.15 -5.05 -14.90
CA GLU A 25 -20.32 -3.70 -15.43
C GLU A 25 -19.93 -2.52 -14.54
N TYR A 26 -19.72 -2.67 -13.22
CA TYR A 26 -19.36 -1.52 -12.37
C TYR A 26 -18.63 -1.90 -11.09
N LEU A 27 -17.33 -2.27 -11.16
CA LEU A 27 -16.46 -2.22 -10.00
C LEU A 27 -15.18 -1.44 -10.33
N PRO A 28 -15.03 -0.20 -9.83
CA PRO A 28 -13.84 0.62 -10.07
C PRO A 28 -12.61 0.06 -9.36
N SER A 29 -11.42 0.45 -9.84
CA SER A 29 -10.05 0.26 -9.31
C SER A 29 -9.89 0.33 -7.79
N TYR A 30 -10.89 0.80 -7.12
CA TYR A 30 -11.05 0.91 -5.67
C TYR A 30 -10.78 -0.40 -4.91
N TYR A 31 -11.16 -1.54 -5.46
CA TYR A 31 -11.05 -2.83 -4.78
C TYR A 31 -9.61 -3.27 -4.56
N TRP A 32 -8.73 -2.98 -5.52
CA TRP A 32 -7.32 -3.38 -5.45
C TRP A 32 -6.49 -2.51 -4.52
N ILE A 33 -6.78 -1.23 -4.49
CA ILE A 33 -6.16 -0.30 -3.53
C ILE A 33 -6.54 -0.71 -2.11
N HIS A 34 -7.80 -1.07 -1.86
CA HIS A 34 -8.24 -1.59 -0.57
C HIS A 34 -7.57 -2.91 -0.19
N ALA A 35 -7.34 -3.81 -1.15
CA ALA A 35 -6.66 -5.08 -0.90
C ALA A 35 -5.18 -4.87 -0.52
N LEU A 36 -4.48 -3.93 -1.15
CA LEU A 36 -3.11 -3.56 -0.80
C LEU A 36 -3.01 -2.93 0.59
N LEU A 37 -4.01 -2.14 0.97
CA LEU A 37 -4.04 -1.45 2.25
C LEU A 37 -4.51 -2.33 3.43
N ARG A 38 -5.22 -3.46 3.14
CA ARG A 38 -5.80 -4.35 4.15
C ARG A 38 -5.08 -5.70 4.32
N LYS A 39 -3.84 -5.89 3.86
CA LYS A 39 -3.15 -7.18 4.05
C LYS A 39 -3.14 -7.61 5.52
N PRO A 40 -3.51 -8.88 5.84
CA PRO A 40 -3.35 -9.41 7.19
C PRO A 40 -1.87 -9.47 7.55
N GLN A 41 -1.54 -9.11 8.77
CA GLN A 41 -0.20 -9.29 9.33
C GLN A 41 0.12 -10.78 9.36
N ILE A 42 1.06 -11.22 8.55
CA ILE A 42 1.69 -12.52 8.72
C ILE A 42 2.91 -12.29 9.58
N ASN A 43 2.81 -12.66 10.86
CA ASN A 43 3.96 -12.77 11.74
C ASN A 43 4.86 -13.92 11.25
N GLY A 44 5.98 -13.59 10.68
CA GLY A 44 7.01 -14.54 10.32
C GLY A 44 8.28 -13.80 9.94
N SER A 45 9.28 -13.92 10.80
CA SER A 45 10.65 -13.49 10.54
C SER A 45 11.19 -14.23 9.32
N TYR A 46 11.23 -13.59 8.16
CA TYR A 46 12.04 -14.01 7.03
C TYR A 46 12.94 -12.86 6.61
N ALA A 47 14.13 -12.85 7.23
CA ALA A 47 15.29 -12.27 6.61
C ALA A 47 15.67 -13.17 5.42
N ASN A 48 15.93 -12.57 4.25
CA ASN A 48 16.37 -13.20 3.01
C ASN A 48 15.29 -13.92 2.19
N SER A 49 14.30 -13.20 1.66
CA SER A 49 13.63 -13.65 0.45
C SER A 49 14.33 -13.05 -0.77
N VAL A 50 15.09 -13.89 -1.48
CA VAL A 50 15.60 -13.62 -2.81
C VAL A 50 14.39 -13.43 -3.73
N TYR A 51 14.17 -12.23 -4.24
CA TYR A 51 13.16 -11.97 -5.26
C TYR A 51 13.54 -12.68 -6.55
N PRO A 52 12.61 -13.37 -7.22
CA PRO A 52 12.91 -13.86 -8.55
C PRO A 52 13.15 -12.67 -9.49
N PRO A 53 14.17 -12.72 -10.34
CA PRO A 53 14.42 -11.69 -11.33
C PRO A 53 13.21 -11.58 -12.26
N ILE A 54 12.62 -10.40 -12.36
CA ILE A 54 11.38 -10.16 -13.12
C ILE A 54 11.59 -10.34 -14.63
N PHE A 55 12.85 -10.33 -15.12
CA PHE A 55 13.18 -10.41 -16.54
C PHE A 55 14.41 -11.26 -16.87
N SER A 56 14.50 -12.49 -16.41
CA SER A 56 15.73 -13.27 -16.54
C SER A 56 15.88 -14.16 -17.78
N SER A 57 15.00 -14.13 -18.76
CA SER A 57 15.22 -15.01 -19.95
C SER A 57 14.55 -14.55 -21.24
N PHE A 58 15.24 -13.70 -22.02
CA PHE A 58 15.02 -13.63 -23.47
C PHE A 58 15.91 -14.66 -24.18
N LYS A 59 15.53 -15.93 -24.19
CA LYS A 59 16.08 -16.86 -25.17
C LYS A 59 15.17 -16.85 -26.40
N ARG A 60 15.74 -16.41 -27.55
CA ARG A 60 15.17 -16.60 -28.88
C ARG A 60 14.91 -18.07 -29.09
N ASN A 61 13.67 -18.49 -29.25
CA ASN A 61 13.32 -19.72 -29.90
C ASN A 61 12.75 -19.43 -31.30
N THR A 62 13.62 -19.57 -32.29
CA THR A 62 13.28 -19.75 -33.69
C THR A 62 12.64 -21.12 -33.86
N TYR A 63 11.32 -21.21 -33.79
CA TYR A 63 10.54 -22.32 -34.35
C TYR A 63 9.13 -21.83 -34.69
N ILE A 64 9.01 -21.16 -35.84
CA ILE A 64 7.72 -20.98 -36.51
C ILE A 64 7.91 -21.43 -37.95
N SER A 65 7.68 -22.68 -38.22
CA SER A 65 7.17 -23.16 -39.51
C SER A 65 6.69 -24.59 -39.36
N ARG A 66 5.42 -24.81 -39.49
CA ARG A 66 4.65 -26.05 -39.61
C ARG A 66 3.61 -26.23 -38.50
N PHE A 67 2.52 -25.48 -38.56
CA PHE A 67 1.22 -25.94 -38.05
C PHE A 67 0.10 -24.99 -38.56
N ASN A 68 0.01 -24.83 -39.89
CA ASN A 68 -1.12 -24.13 -40.50
C ASN A 68 -1.61 -24.89 -41.75
N GLU A 69 -2.03 -26.13 -41.60
CA GLU A 69 -2.69 -26.84 -42.71
C GLU A 69 -3.61 -27.98 -42.26
N THR A 70 -4.38 -27.90 -41.21
CA THR A 70 -5.32 -29.02 -40.94
C THR A 70 -6.61 -28.63 -40.21
N ILE A 71 -7.07 -27.38 -40.23
CA ILE A 71 -8.42 -27.08 -39.74
C ILE A 71 -9.14 -26.05 -40.66
N GLN A 72 -9.20 -26.37 -41.92
CA GLN A 72 -10.16 -25.73 -42.84
C GLN A 72 -10.85 -26.84 -43.65
N LYS A 73 -11.69 -27.66 -43.04
CA LYS A 73 -12.74 -28.44 -43.73
C LYS A 73 -13.56 -29.24 -42.70
N LYS A 74 -14.66 -28.61 -42.27
CA LYS A 74 -15.91 -29.20 -41.81
C LYS A 74 -16.61 -28.18 -40.93
N ARG A 75 -17.53 -27.41 -41.43
CA ARG A 75 -18.96 -27.66 -41.43
C ARG A 75 -19.75 -26.42 -41.81
N ILE A 76 -20.30 -26.49 -42.98
CA ILE A 76 -21.58 -25.85 -43.32
C ILE A 76 -22.60 -26.98 -43.29
N LEU A 77 -23.70 -26.80 -42.55
CA LEU A 77 -25.01 -27.47 -42.48
C LEU A 77 -25.43 -27.57 -41.02
N SER A 78 -26.41 -26.94 -40.52
CA SER A 78 -27.82 -26.77 -40.88
C SER A 78 -28.46 -25.74 -39.96
N LEU A 79 -29.04 -24.76 -40.55
CA LEU A 79 -30.12 -23.95 -39.95
C LEU A 79 -31.41 -24.73 -40.04
N SER A 80 -32.23 -24.62 -39.04
CA SER A 80 -33.70 -24.44 -39.08
C SER A 80 -34.41 -25.18 -37.95
N ASN A 81 -35.37 -24.48 -37.39
CA ASN A 81 -36.48 -24.91 -36.55
C ASN A 81 -36.20 -25.14 -35.06
N LEU A 82 -36.55 -24.19 -34.21
CA LEU A 82 -37.68 -24.28 -33.28
C LEU A 82 -37.93 -22.95 -32.59
N THR A 83 -38.87 -22.21 -33.19
CA THR A 83 -39.68 -21.19 -32.50
C THR A 83 -40.90 -21.85 -31.88
N TYR A 84 -41.43 -21.26 -30.81
CA TYR A 84 -42.66 -21.55 -30.09
C TYR A 84 -42.65 -22.67 -29.06
N SER A 85 -42.59 -22.29 -27.83
CA SER A 85 -43.48 -22.66 -26.71
C SER A 85 -42.77 -22.41 -25.36
N VAL A 86 -43.06 -21.32 -24.70
CA VAL A 86 -43.30 -21.24 -23.25
C VAL A 86 -43.92 -19.84 -22.98
N LEU A 87 -45.17 -19.77 -23.16
CA LEU A 87 -46.03 -18.81 -22.48
C LEU A 87 -47.12 -19.67 -21.82
N PHE A 88 -47.41 -19.48 -20.56
CA PHE A 88 -48.38 -20.16 -19.70
C PHE A 88 -47.76 -21.12 -18.68
N VAL A 89 -47.40 -20.61 -17.53
CA VAL A 89 -47.86 -21.04 -16.20
C VAL A 89 -47.65 -19.89 -15.21
N PHE A 90 -48.60 -18.97 -15.19
CA PHE A 90 -48.89 -18.15 -14.00
C PHE A 90 -50.22 -18.67 -13.45
N LEU A 91 -50.34 -18.67 -12.15
CA LEU A 91 -51.49 -18.92 -11.29
C LEU A 91 -51.56 -20.33 -10.65
N THR A 92 -51.47 -20.19 -9.38
CA THR A 92 -51.92 -20.99 -8.22
C THR A 92 -50.79 -21.59 -7.43
N LEU A 93 -50.48 -20.95 -6.31
CA LEU A 93 -50.51 -21.55 -4.97
C LEU A 93 -50.25 -20.48 -3.90
N ASN A 94 -51.32 -20.11 -3.29
CA ASN A 94 -51.35 -19.33 -2.05
C ASN A 94 -50.80 -20.13 -0.88
N SER A 95 -50.20 -19.38 0.08
CA SER A 95 -50.07 -19.72 1.51
C SER A 95 -49.07 -20.78 1.88
N LEU A 96 -47.83 -20.34 2.14
CA LEU A 96 -47.05 -20.74 3.30
C LEU A 96 -46.13 -19.57 3.69
N SER A 97 -46.57 -18.83 4.68
CA SER A 97 -45.82 -17.77 5.35
C SER A 97 -44.67 -18.41 6.12
N PHE A 98 -43.46 -18.36 5.57
CA PHE A 98 -42.24 -18.49 6.36
C PHE A 98 -41.80 -17.08 6.75
N PRO A 99 -41.49 -16.83 8.03
CA PRO A 99 -40.91 -15.56 8.41
C PRO A 99 -39.50 -15.48 7.80
N ILE A 100 -39.35 -14.65 6.76
CA ILE A 100 -38.05 -14.22 6.32
C ILE A 100 -37.51 -13.36 7.45
N SER A 101 -36.67 -13.97 8.28
CA SER A 101 -35.78 -13.25 9.17
C SER A 101 -34.84 -12.42 8.29
N LEU A 102 -35.18 -11.14 8.12
CA LEU A 102 -34.26 -10.15 7.58
C LEU A 102 -33.12 -10.02 8.60
N HIS A 103 -32.10 -10.87 8.46
CA HIS A 103 -30.79 -10.50 8.96
C HIS A 103 -30.36 -9.30 8.13
N SER A 104 -30.56 -8.11 8.65
CA SER A 104 -29.83 -6.93 8.25
C SER A 104 -28.36 -7.21 8.56
N GLN A 105 -27.66 -7.82 7.60
CA GLN A 105 -26.23 -7.64 7.53
C GLN A 105 -26.05 -6.13 7.36
N THR A 106 -25.71 -5.48 8.45
CA THR A 106 -25.12 -4.14 8.41
C THR A 106 -23.94 -4.26 7.44
N ARG A 107 -24.12 -3.73 6.23
CA ARG A 107 -22.98 -3.45 5.37
C ARG A 107 -22.02 -2.62 6.22
N GLU A 108 -20.90 -3.23 6.61
CA GLU A 108 -19.77 -2.45 7.10
C GLU A 108 -19.58 -1.37 6.06
N SER A 109 -19.66 -0.12 6.47
CA SER A 109 -19.40 1.01 5.59
C SER A 109 -17.97 0.83 5.09
N GLU A 110 -17.81 0.55 3.79
CA GLU A 110 -16.50 0.47 3.17
C GLU A 110 -15.82 1.81 3.45
N ALA A 111 -14.72 1.76 4.20
CA ALA A 111 -13.97 2.96 4.53
C ALA A 111 -13.45 3.57 3.22
N SER A 112 -13.98 4.71 2.84
CA SER A 112 -13.62 5.38 1.59
C SER A 112 -12.16 5.86 1.65
N LEU A 113 -11.43 5.72 0.53
CA LEU A 113 -10.06 6.24 0.41
C LEU A 113 -10.08 7.76 0.57
N VAL A 114 -9.25 8.29 1.45
CA VAL A 114 -9.07 9.73 1.67
C VAL A 114 -7.82 10.20 0.95
N VAL A 115 -7.98 11.19 0.09
CA VAL A 115 -6.90 11.90 -0.58
C VAL A 115 -6.81 13.32 0.02
N ALA A 116 -5.62 13.67 0.47
CA ALA A 116 -5.36 14.99 1.05
C ALA A 116 -3.95 15.49 0.69
N PRO A 117 -3.75 16.81 0.56
CA PRO A 117 -2.41 17.37 0.49
C PRO A 117 -1.63 17.02 1.76
N ILE A 118 -0.32 16.81 1.62
CA ILE A 118 0.55 16.57 2.79
C ILE A 118 0.46 17.80 3.70
N GLN A 119 0.11 17.55 4.96
CA GLN A 119 -0.05 18.61 5.97
C GLN A 119 1.30 19.13 6.45
N GLY A 120 1.33 20.41 6.84
CA GLY A 120 2.52 21.09 7.36
C GLY A 120 3.25 21.90 6.29
N PRO A 121 4.54 22.21 6.50
CA PRO A 121 5.29 23.16 5.66
C PRO A 121 5.83 22.55 4.36
N ILE A 122 5.29 21.38 3.96
CA ILE A 122 5.79 20.65 2.78
C ILE A 122 5.38 21.34 1.49
N ASN A 123 4.07 21.58 1.31
CA ASN A 123 3.53 22.25 0.12
C ASN A 123 3.61 23.77 0.28
N THR A 124 4.05 24.45 -0.79
CA THR A 124 4.27 25.89 -0.82
C THR A 124 3.63 26.53 -2.06
N GLU A 125 3.94 27.79 -2.34
CA GLU A 125 3.59 28.45 -3.61
C GLU A 125 4.44 27.96 -4.79
N PHE A 126 5.55 27.25 -4.51
CA PHE A 126 6.43 26.65 -5.50
C PHE A 126 5.95 25.27 -5.91
N GLN A 127 6.71 24.61 -6.77
CA GLN A 127 6.45 23.24 -7.20
C GLN A 127 7.06 22.26 -6.21
N GLU A 128 6.30 21.26 -5.81
CA GLU A 128 6.79 20.10 -5.06
C GLU A 128 6.52 18.83 -5.85
N PHE A 129 7.58 18.06 -6.13
CA PHE A 129 7.49 16.85 -6.97
C PHE A 129 8.29 15.67 -6.41
N GLY A 130 8.03 14.48 -6.98
CA GLY A 130 8.81 13.28 -6.83
C GLY A 130 8.98 12.86 -5.36
N PRO A 131 7.89 12.68 -4.60
CA PRO A 131 8.00 12.28 -3.21
C PRO A 131 8.53 10.87 -3.09
N THR A 132 9.50 10.67 -2.22
CA THR A 132 9.96 9.36 -1.78
C THR A 132 10.20 9.38 -0.27
N MET A 133 10.11 8.22 0.37
CA MET A 133 10.18 8.15 1.83
C MET A 133 11.11 7.03 2.25
N THR A 134 11.83 7.25 3.35
CA THR A 134 12.60 6.16 3.96
C THR A 134 11.70 4.97 4.31
N PRO A 135 12.23 3.73 4.29
CA PRO A 135 11.43 2.53 4.58
C PRO A 135 10.71 2.57 5.94
N ASP A 136 11.28 3.24 6.94
CA ASP A 136 10.67 3.44 8.26
C ASP A 136 9.63 4.57 8.31
N ALA A 137 9.38 5.23 7.19
CA ALA A 137 8.45 6.35 7.02
C ALA A 137 8.72 7.57 7.93
N LYS A 138 9.99 7.79 8.30
CA LYS A 138 10.38 8.92 9.15
C LYS A 138 10.87 10.12 8.37
N THR A 139 11.49 9.92 7.21
CA THR A 139 12.04 11.00 6.39
C THR A 139 11.39 11.00 5.02
N LEU A 140 10.82 12.12 4.64
CA LEU A 140 10.30 12.40 3.31
C LEU A 140 11.37 13.14 2.51
N TYR A 141 11.62 12.71 1.27
CA TYR A 141 12.42 13.43 0.29
C TYR A 141 11.53 13.82 -0.89
N PHE A 142 11.81 14.98 -1.46
CA PHE A 142 11.13 15.50 -2.64
C PHE A 142 12.01 16.57 -3.30
N TYR A 143 11.64 17.06 -4.48
CA TYR A 143 12.33 18.18 -5.08
C TYR A 143 11.41 19.39 -5.30
N SER A 144 11.98 20.59 -5.25
CA SER A 144 11.25 21.84 -5.33
C SER A 144 12.10 22.96 -5.89
N LYS A 145 11.45 24.01 -6.45
CA LYS A 145 12.08 25.28 -6.83
C LYS A 145 12.03 26.35 -5.73
N ARG A 146 11.76 25.99 -4.48
CA ARG A 146 11.64 26.96 -3.37
C ARG A 146 12.93 27.65 -2.98
N SER A 147 14.08 27.17 -3.47
CA SER A 147 15.35 27.79 -3.18
C SER A 147 15.53 29.09 -3.98
N SER A 148 16.28 30.04 -3.40
CA SER A 148 16.60 31.32 -4.05
C SER A 148 17.55 31.19 -5.26
N ARG A 149 18.11 30.00 -5.48
CA ARG A 149 19.05 29.74 -6.58
C ARG A 149 18.40 29.58 -7.95
N GLY A 150 17.06 29.36 -7.98
CA GLY A 150 16.29 29.24 -9.22
C GLY A 150 16.34 27.89 -9.91
N TYR A 151 17.10 26.94 -9.36
CA TYR A 151 17.16 25.54 -9.80
C TYR A 151 16.20 24.67 -8.97
N THR A 152 15.89 23.49 -9.50
CA THR A 152 15.22 22.46 -8.71
C THR A 152 16.23 21.78 -7.80
N GLU A 153 15.87 21.58 -6.56
CA GLU A 153 16.73 21.01 -5.54
C GLU A 153 16.01 19.97 -4.72
N ILE A 154 16.76 19.03 -4.17
CA ILE A 154 16.27 17.97 -3.30
C ILE A 154 16.21 18.48 -1.88
N PHE A 155 15.02 18.35 -1.30
CA PHE A 155 14.71 18.66 0.10
C PHE A 155 14.39 17.38 0.86
N LYS A 156 14.58 17.40 2.17
CA LYS A 156 14.09 16.40 3.12
C LYS A 156 13.30 17.06 4.23
N SER A 157 12.37 16.30 4.81
CA SER A 157 11.66 16.67 6.02
C SER A 157 11.56 15.45 6.94
N GLU A 158 11.75 15.67 8.22
CA GLU A 158 11.61 14.63 9.24
C GLU A 158 10.19 14.61 9.80
N ARG A 159 9.73 13.41 10.13
CA ARG A 159 8.40 13.24 10.70
C ARG A 159 8.44 13.29 12.22
N ASN A 160 7.66 14.18 12.78
CA ASN A 160 7.50 14.35 14.23
C ASN A 160 6.76 13.17 14.87
N LYS A 161 6.85 13.05 16.20
CA LYS A 161 6.16 12.00 16.97
C LYS A 161 4.63 12.10 16.87
N ASP A 162 4.10 13.29 16.68
CA ASP A 162 2.67 13.55 16.47
C ASP A 162 2.20 13.29 15.02
N GLY A 163 3.13 12.94 14.14
CA GLY A 163 2.85 12.64 12.74
C GLY A 163 2.93 13.83 11.79
N THR A 164 3.16 15.03 12.28
CA THR A 164 3.43 16.23 11.46
C THR A 164 4.83 16.18 10.84
N TRP A 165 5.11 17.08 9.91
CA TRP A 165 6.40 17.22 9.25
C TRP A 165 7.14 18.46 9.70
N ASP A 166 8.45 18.36 9.90
CA ASP A 166 9.31 19.50 10.13
C ASP A 166 9.45 20.36 8.87
N PHE A 167 9.97 21.58 9.04
CA PHE A 167 10.32 22.42 7.91
C PHE A 167 11.35 21.72 7.03
N PRO A 168 11.11 21.64 5.69
CA PRO A 168 12.05 21.01 4.80
C PRO A 168 13.41 21.69 4.76
N GLU A 169 14.46 20.87 4.74
CA GLU A 169 15.85 21.29 4.62
C GLU A 169 16.42 20.86 3.28
N GLU A 170 17.25 21.70 2.65
CA GLU A 170 18.02 21.33 1.48
C GLU A 170 19.04 20.22 1.81
N VAL A 171 19.10 19.19 0.97
CA VAL A 171 20.12 18.15 1.13
C VAL A 171 21.36 18.52 0.32
N GLY A 172 22.15 19.44 0.85
CA GLY A 172 23.23 20.11 0.10
C GLY A 172 24.24 19.17 -0.57
N VAL A 173 24.52 17.98 -0.02
CA VAL A 173 25.41 17.00 -0.64
C VAL A 173 24.80 16.36 -1.90
N LEU A 174 23.47 16.30 -1.99
CA LEU A 174 22.75 15.79 -3.16
C LEU A 174 22.54 16.87 -4.22
N ASN A 175 22.55 18.14 -3.84
CA ASN A 175 22.28 19.28 -4.70
C ASN A 175 23.54 19.83 -5.34
N SER A 176 23.37 20.39 -6.53
CA SER A 176 24.41 20.98 -7.37
C SER A 176 24.00 22.40 -7.82
N PRO A 177 24.85 23.15 -8.54
CA PRO A 177 24.44 24.40 -9.17
C PRO A 177 23.56 24.23 -10.42
N PHE A 178 22.85 23.09 -10.53
CA PHE A 178 21.99 22.71 -11.64
C PHE A 178 20.67 22.15 -11.12
N ASP A 179 19.81 21.66 -12.01
CA ASP A 179 18.55 21.02 -11.61
C ASP A 179 18.81 19.61 -11.06
N ASP A 180 18.45 19.38 -9.82
CA ASP A 180 18.50 18.09 -9.14
C ASP A 180 17.07 17.64 -8.80
N GLN A 181 16.66 16.48 -9.31
CA GLN A 181 15.25 16.07 -9.37
C GLN A 181 15.06 14.59 -9.09
N SER A 182 13.81 14.21 -8.95
CA SER A 182 13.33 12.81 -8.88
C SER A 182 14.11 11.93 -7.90
N PRO A 183 14.26 12.34 -6.63
CA PRO A 183 14.89 11.48 -5.64
C PRO A 183 14.08 10.20 -5.46
N PHE A 184 14.78 9.08 -5.35
CA PHE A 184 14.21 7.78 -5.00
C PHE A 184 15.08 7.08 -3.98
N ILE A 185 14.52 6.72 -2.83
CA ILE A 185 15.19 5.92 -1.81
C ILE A 185 14.84 4.45 -2.00
N ALA A 186 15.87 3.63 -2.19
CA ALA A 186 15.71 2.20 -2.27
C ALA A 186 15.31 1.59 -0.90
N ARG A 187 14.82 0.36 -0.93
CA ARG A 187 14.32 -0.36 0.26
C ARG A 187 15.35 -0.61 1.34
N ASP A 188 16.62 -0.60 0.98
CA ASP A 188 17.72 -0.73 1.94
C ASP A 188 17.85 0.51 2.85
N GLY A 189 17.18 1.62 2.50
CA GLY A 189 17.29 2.91 3.16
C GLY A 189 18.67 3.55 3.05
N LYS A 190 19.54 2.98 2.20
CA LYS A 190 20.96 3.37 2.07
C LYS A 190 21.36 3.75 0.67
N THR A 191 20.56 3.43 -0.33
CA THR A 191 20.77 3.79 -1.73
C THR A 191 19.74 4.84 -2.13
N LEU A 192 20.20 5.99 -2.65
CA LEU A 192 19.36 7.04 -3.19
C LEU A 192 19.74 7.27 -4.65
N LEU A 193 18.76 7.21 -5.51
CA LEU A 193 18.86 7.60 -6.92
C LEU A 193 18.26 8.98 -7.10
N LEU A 194 18.79 9.74 -8.08
CA LEU A 194 18.26 11.03 -8.48
C LEU A 194 18.53 11.28 -9.96
N SER A 195 17.89 12.25 -10.56
CA SER A 195 18.22 12.74 -11.89
C SER A 195 18.76 14.17 -11.83
N SER A 196 19.74 14.50 -12.66
CA SER A 196 20.39 15.79 -12.65
C SER A 196 21.02 16.10 -14.00
N ASN A 197 21.08 17.38 -14.34
CA ASN A 197 21.87 17.91 -15.47
C ASN A 197 23.15 18.61 -15.01
N ARG A 198 23.73 18.14 -13.89
CA ARG A 198 25.00 18.63 -13.33
C ARG A 198 26.19 18.31 -14.19
N ASP A 199 27.31 18.96 -13.90
CA ASP A 199 28.60 18.65 -14.56
C ASP A 199 28.87 17.13 -14.53
N GLY A 200 29.23 16.58 -15.68
CA GLY A 200 29.41 15.15 -15.90
C GLY A 200 28.20 14.45 -16.52
N SER A 201 27.08 15.15 -16.73
CA SER A 201 26.00 14.69 -17.60
C SER A 201 26.38 14.76 -19.07
N VAL A 202 25.69 13.98 -19.91
CA VAL A 202 26.04 13.87 -21.34
C VAL A 202 25.70 15.17 -22.08
N GLU A 203 26.63 15.66 -22.88
CA GLU A 203 26.39 16.80 -23.76
C GLU A 203 25.62 16.40 -25.02
N VAL A 204 24.64 17.23 -25.40
CA VAL A 204 23.77 17.00 -26.57
C VAL A 204 23.90 18.16 -27.54
N MET A 205 24.25 17.85 -28.79
CA MET A 205 24.23 18.85 -29.87
C MET A 205 22.79 19.09 -30.32
N LEU A 206 22.30 20.31 -30.14
CA LEU A 206 20.96 20.70 -30.55
C LEU A 206 20.90 21.06 -32.04
N PRO A 207 19.70 20.99 -32.68
CA PRO A 207 19.56 21.33 -34.11
C PRO A 207 19.96 22.76 -34.49
N ASP A 208 19.95 23.70 -33.53
CA ASP A 208 20.35 25.10 -33.71
C ASP A 208 21.85 25.30 -33.51
N GLY A 209 22.62 24.23 -33.31
CA GLY A 209 24.06 24.24 -33.10
C GLY A 209 24.51 24.58 -31.68
N LYS A 210 23.58 24.72 -30.73
CA LYS A 210 23.92 24.89 -29.32
C LYS A 210 24.18 23.55 -28.66
N VAL A 211 24.96 23.59 -27.58
CA VAL A 211 25.13 22.41 -26.70
C VAL A 211 24.09 22.49 -25.60
N GLY A 212 23.28 21.45 -25.49
CA GLY A 212 22.45 21.16 -24.34
C GLY A 212 23.15 20.15 -23.41
N ILE A 213 22.69 20.04 -22.19
CA ILE A 213 23.15 19.02 -21.26
C ILE A 213 21.96 18.13 -20.97
N SER A 214 22.11 16.81 -21.16
CA SER A 214 21.06 15.82 -20.83
C SER A 214 20.75 15.85 -19.33
N ARG A 215 19.70 15.15 -18.95
CA ARG A 215 19.46 14.84 -17.55
C ARG A 215 19.72 13.37 -17.35
N ASP A 216 20.67 13.06 -16.49
CA ASP A 216 21.23 11.75 -16.25
C ASP A 216 20.84 11.22 -14.88
N LEU A 217 20.86 9.90 -14.69
CA LEU A 217 20.66 9.25 -13.40
C LEU A 217 21.95 9.18 -12.61
N TYR A 218 21.85 9.47 -11.33
CA TYR A 218 22.95 9.44 -10.35
C TYR A 218 22.57 8.58 -9.17
N VAL A 219 23.58 8.00 -8.51
CA VAL A 219 23.44 7.24 -7.29
C VAL A 219 24.25 7.87 -6.16
N SER A 220 23.64 7.94 -4.98
CA SER A 220 24.28 8.30 -3.72
C SER A 220 24.05 7.22 -2.69
N ASN A 221 25.06 6.98 -1.84
CA ASN A 221 25.02 5.94 -0.81
C ASN A 221 25.11 6.55 0.59
N TRP A 222 24.27 6.03 1.51
CA TRP A 222 24.30 6.41 2.91
C TRP A 222 25.42 5.68 3.65
N ASN A 223 26.34 6.43 4.26
CA ASN A 223 27.46 5.87 5.00
C ASN A 223 27.22 5.67 6.51
N GLY A 224 25.96 5.82 6.95
CA GLY A 224 25.57 5.78 8.36
C GLY A 224 25.44 7.16 9.02
N ARG A 225 25.96 8.23 8.36
CA ARG A 225 25.91 9.61 8.87
C ARG A 225 25.41 10.61 7.85
N SER A 226 25.80 10.45 6.59
CA SER A 226 25.43 11.34 5.49
C SER A 226 25.35 10.57 4.17
N TRP A 227 24.69 11.17 3.19
CA TRP A 227 24.75 10.74 1.80
C TRP A 227 26.15 11.03 1.23
N SER A 228 26.62 10.17 0.33
CA SER A 228 27.81 10.44 -0.47
C SER A 228 27.49 11.49 -1.56
N LYS A 229 28.53 12.12 -2.12
CA LYS A 229 28.35 12.89 -3.37
C LYS A 229 27.77 11.96 -4.44
N PRO A 230 26.72 12.38 -5.19
CA PRO A 230 26.16 11.57 -6.26
C PRO A 230 27.15 11.25 -7.37
N VAL A 231 27.12 10.01 -7.87
CA VAL A 231 27.94 9.50 -8.96
C VAL A 231 27.03 9.10 -10.11
N ALA A 232 27.36 9.51 -11.34
CA ALA A 232 26.57 9.16 -12.52
C ALA A 232 26.50 7.65 -12.71
N LEU A 233 25.33 7.14 -13.06
CA LEU A 233 25.23 5.76 -13.54
C LEU A 233 25.93 5.63 -14.89
N PRO A 234 26.65 4.54 -15.14
CA PRO A 234 27.40 4.39 -16.36
C PRO A 234 26.47 4.12 -17.58
N SER A 235 27.01 4.33 -18.79
CA SER A 235 26.42 3.74 -19.99
C SER A 235 26.24 2.21 -19.77
N PRO A 236 25.10 1.62 -20.24
CA PRO A 236 24.12 2.20 -21.17
C PRO A 236 22.91 2.85 -20.48
N ILE A 237 22.98 3.13 -19.16
CA ILE A 237 21.85 3.77 -18.45
C ILE A 237 21.74 5.24 -18.86
N ASN A 238 22.81 6.03 -18.75
CA ASN A 238 22.81 7.41 -19.14
C ASN A 238 23.21 7.57 -20.62
N THR A 239 22.51 8.44 -21.34
CA THR A 239 22.65 8.65 -22.79
C THR A 239 22.51 10.14 -23.15
N GLU A 240 22.47 10.45 -24.44
CA GLU A 240 22.15 11.80 -24.93
C GLU A 240 20.67 12.17 -24.76
N GLU A 241 19.83 11.24 -24.34
CA GLU A 241 18.42 11.49 -24.05
C GLU A 241 18.27 11.99 -22.60
N ILE A 242 17.05 12.27 -22.20
CA ILE A 242 16.71 12.59 -20.81
C ILE A 242 16.38 11.31 -20.07
N GLU A 243 17.07 11.03 -18.98
CA GLU A 243 16.76 9.95 -18.03
C GLU A 243 16.32 10.54 -16.70
N GLU A 244 15.11 10.18 -16.25
CA GLU A 244 14.55 10.68 -15.00
C GLU A 244 13.62 9.67 -14.33
N ASN A 245 13.12 10.00 -13.15
CA ASN A 245 12.18 9.17 -12.37
C ASN A 245 12.68 7.74 -12.12
N PRO A 246 13.88 7.58 -11.53
CA PRO A 246 14.40 6.26 -11.23
C PRO A 246 13.57 5.57 -10.15
N HIS A 247 13.40 4.24 -10.27
CA HIS A 247 12.84 3.37 -9.25
C HIS A 247 13.60 2.04 -9.24
N LEU A 248 14.12 1.64 -8.09
CA LEU A 248 14.92 0.43 -7.93
C LEU A 248 14.20 -0.60 -7.06
N LEU A 249 13.99 -1.80 -7.59
CA LEU A 249 13.49 -2.96 -6.85
C LEU A 249 14.43 -4.14 -7.05
N GLY A 250 15.14 -4.52 -5.99
CA GLY A 250 16.22 -5.51 -6.11
C GLY A 250 17.25 -5.04 -7.14
N ASP A 251 17.52 -5.87 -8.14
CA ASP A 251 18.46 -5.59 -9.22
C ASP A 251 17.80 -4.94 -10.45
N THR A 252 16.52 -4.59 -10.38
CA THR A 252 15.78 -4.01 -11.51
C THR A 252 15.59 -2.52 -11.33
N LEU A 253 16.16 -1.73 -12.24
CA LEU A 253 15.99 -0.30 -12.35
C LEU A 253 14.89 0.01 -13.38
N LEU A 254 13.88 0.76 -12.98
CA LEU A 254 12.95 1.45 -13.87
C LEU A 254 13.34 2.91 -13.96
N PHE A 255 13.12 3.52 -15.11
CA PHE A 255 13.29 4.96 -15.29
C PHE A 255 12.52 5.45 -16.52
N THR A 256 12.24 6.74 -16.54
CA THR A 256 11.65 7.40 -17.71
C THR A 256 12.77 7.87 -18.64
N ARG A 257 12.61 7.63 -19.95
CA ARG A 257 13.54 8.16 -20.98
C ARG A 257 12.76 8.78 -22.13
N TYR A 258 13.27 9.88 -22.64
CA TYR A 258 12.76 10.55 -23.84
C TYR A 258 13.82 11.42 -24.52
N PRO A 259 13.71 11.64 -25.85
CA PRO A 259 14.64 12.51 -26.57
C PRO A 259 14.61 13.93 -26.04
N PHE A 260 15.77 14.58 -26.00
CA PHE A 260 15.94 15.95 -25.51
C PHE A 260 14.88 16.90 -26.13
N GLY A 261 14.16 17.63 -25.27
CA GLY A 261 13.13 18.58 -25.69
C GLY A 261 11.81 17.95 -26.19
N LYS A 262 11.61 16.61 -26.06
CA LYS A 262 10.40 15.91 -26.51
C LYS A 262 9.75 15.09 -25.40
N PRO A 263 9.29 15.69 -24.29
CA PRO A 263 8.71 14.97 -23.16
C PRO A 263 7.42 14.21 -23.51
N ASN A 264 6.72 14.60 -24.57
CA ASN A 264 5.55 13.87 -25.08
C ASN A 264 5.88 12.48 -25.66
N LEU A 265 7.15 12.18 -25.89
CA LEU A 265 7.62 10.86 -26.32
C LEU A 265 8.16 10.01 -25.16
N ALA A 266 7.93 10.42 -23.94
CA ALA A 266 8.43 9.74 -22.75
C ALA A 266 7.90 8.30 -22.64
N LYS A 267 8.83 7.39 -22.34
CA LYS A 267 8.58 5.96 -22.14
C LYS A 267 9.29 5.50 -20.88
N VAL A 268 8.74 4.48 -20.26
CA VAL A 268 9.38 3.79 -19.14
C VAL A 268 10.30 2.71 -19.69
N TYR A 269 11.53 2.72 -19.24
CA TYR A 269 12.56 1.71 -19.54
C TYR A 269 12.89 0.92 -18.29
N PHE A 270 13.43 -0.28 -18.50
CA PHE A 270 14.02 -1.06 -17.43
C PHE A 270 15.41 -1.57 -17.81
N SER A 271 16.25 -1.74 -16.79
CA SER A 271 17.55 -2.39 -16.90
C SER A 271 17.78 -3.26 -15.68
N GLN A 272 18.58 -4.32 -15.83
CA GLN A 272 18.94 -5.23 -14.74
C GLN A 272 20.42 -5.11 -14.43
N TYR A 273 20.74 -5.06 -13.14
CA TYR A 273 22.10 -5.13 -12.64
C TYR A 273 22.49 -6.58 -12.43
N LYS A 274 23.50 -7.03 -13.13
CA LYS A 274 24.03 -8.38 -13.03
C LYS A 274 25.51 -8.40 -13.35
N ASP A 275 26.29 -9.22 -12.65
CA ASP A 275 27.72 -9.36 -12.87
C ASP A 275 28.47 -8.00 -12.89
N ASN A 276 28.10 -7.11 -11.95
CA ASN A 276 28.63 -5.75 -11.79
C ASN A 276 28.39 -4.81 -12.98
N THR A 277 27.41 -5.10 -13.83
CA THR A 277 27.06 -4.27 -14.99
C THR A 277 25.55 -4.12 -15.14
N TRP A 278 25.13 -3.01 -15.74
CA TRP A 278 23.75 -2.80 -16.16
C TRP A 278 23.51 -3.38 -17.55
N SER A 279 22.42 -4.07 -17.72
CA SER A 279 21.98 -4.53 -19.05
C SER A 279 21.59 -3.35 -19.93
N ASN A 280 21.61 -3.51 -21.26
CA ASN A 280 21.05 -2.51 -22.16
C ASN A 280 19.58 -2.23 -21.81
N PRO A 281 19.17 -0.99 -21.51
CA PRO A 281 17.82 -0.65 -21.18
C PRO A 281 16.84 -1.00 -22.28
N LYS A 282 15.68 -1.55 -21.89
CA LYS A 282 14.59 -1.88 -22.81
C LYS A 282 13.34 -1.12 -22.40
N PRO A 283 12.57 -0.59 -23.36
CA PRO A 283 11.27 -0.02 -23.03
C PRO A 283 10.35 -1.12 -22.48
N LEU A 284 9.53 -0.80 -21.50
CA LEU A 284 8.46 -1.71 -21.08
C LEU A 284 7.54 -1.97 -22.28
N PRO A 285 7.06 -3.21 -22.46
CA PRO A 285 6.21 -3.55 -23.58
C PRO A 285 4.81 -2.91 -23.47
N SER A 286 4.07 -2.90 -24.57
CA SER A 286 2.63 -2.69 -24.55
C SER A 286 1.97 -3.68 -23.56
N PRO A 287 0.95 -3.26 -22.82
CA PRO A 287 0.22 -1.99 -22.94
C PRO A 287 0.72 -0.85 -22.03
N ILE A 288 1.92 -0.97 -21.43
CA ILE A 288 2.48 0.13 -20.59
C ILE A 288 2.93 1.29 -21.47
N ASN A 289 3.84 1.01 -22.40
CA ASN A 289 4.35 1.99 -23.35
C ASN A 289 3.64 1.89 -24.70
N ASP A 290 2.49 2.53 -24.79
CA ASP A 290 1.77 2.68 -26.07
C ASP A 290 2.15 4.00 -26.78
N ASN A 291 1.24 4.55 -27.58
CA ASN A 291 1.46 5.78 -28.34
C ASN A 291 1.41 7.08 -27.49
N TYR A 292 1.24 6.93 -26.18
CA TYR A 292 1.10 8.02 -25.21
C TYR A 292 2.34 8.14 -24.36
N ALA A 293 2.56 9.31 -23.76
CA ALA A 293 3.62 9.50 -22.78
C ALA A 293 3.30 8.67 -21.52
N THR A 294 4.31 7.93 -21.05
CA THR A 294 4.25 7.15 -19.82
C THR A 294 5.49 7.45 -19.00
N ILE A 295 5.31 7.87 -17.75
CA ILE A 295 6.38 8.36 -16.88
C ILE A 295 6.26 7.79 -15.46
N ALA A 296 7.33 7.93 -14.70
CA ALA A 296 7.38 7.76 -13.26
C ALA A 296 6.78 6.42 -12.78
N ALA A 297 7.20 5.31 -13.39
CA ALA A 297 6.75 3.99 -13.00
C ALA A 297 7.43 3.51 -11.72
N ALA A 298 6.65 2.89 -10.85
CA ALA A 298 7.10 2.34 -9.57
C ALA A 298 6.47 0.98 -9.30
N PHE A 299 7.25 0.04 -8.81
CA PHE A 299 6.72 -1.23 -8.31
C PHE A 299 6.10 -1.05 -6.92
N ASN A 300 5.07 -1.85 -6.64
CA ASN A 300 4.73 -2.08 -5.25
C ASN A 300 5.80 -2.97 -4.58
N ASP A 301 5.68 -3.14 -3.27
CA ASP A 301 6.70 -3.82 -2.47
C ASP A 301 6.99 -5.27 -2.85
N ASP A 302 6.02 -6.03 -3.34
CA ASP A 302 6.23 -7.42 -3.74
C ASP A 302 6.53 -7.59 -5.24
N GLY A 303 6.63 -6.49 -5.98
CA GLY A 303 6.93 -6.49 -7.41
C GLY A 303 5.83 -7.07 -8.30
N ARG A 304 4.59 -7.18 -7.80
CA ARG A 304 3.46 -7.76 -8.53
C ARG A 304 2.56 -6.71 -9.19
N ILE A 305 2.72 -5.45 -8.79
CA ILE A 305 1.95 -4.33 -9.32
C ILE A 305 2.93 -3.27 -9.76
N LEU A 306 2.70 -2.75 -10.96
CA LEU A 306 3.35 -1.57 -11.48
C LEU A 306 2.37 -0.40 -11.39
N PHE A 307 2.76 0.68 -10.73
CA PHE A 307 2.10 1.98 -10.82
C PHE A 307 2.83 2.84 -11.84
N PHE A 308 2.11 3.70 -12.54
CA PHE A 308 2.71 4.61 -13.51
C PHE A 308 1.78 5.78 -13.83
N SER A 309 2.32 6.86 -14.38
CA SER A 309 1.56 8.01 -14.85
C SER A 309 1.51 8.02 -16.38
N SER A 310 0.35 8.33 -16.95
CA SER A 310 0.19 8.37 -18.41
C SER A 310 -0.90 9.34 -18.84
N ASN A 311 -0.68 10.00 -19.99
CA ASN A 311 -1.67 10.84 -20.63
C ASN A 311 -2.50 10.10 -21.67
N ARG A 312 -2.71 8.80 -21.48
CA ARG A 312 -3.54 7.96 -22.36
C ARG A 312 -5.01 8.34 -22.28
N PRO A 313 -5.79 8.17 -23.37
CA PRO A 313 -7.22 8.45 -23.37
C PRO A 313 -7.99 7.62 -22.34
N GLY A 314 -9.09 8.19 -21.87
CA GLY A 314 -9.96 7.55 -20.88
C GLY A 314 -9.60 7.85 -19.43
N GLY A 315 -8.65 8.76 -19.21
CA GLY A 315 -8.36 9.33 -17.90
C GLY A 315 -9.31 10.47 -17.52
N ASN A 316 -9.11 11.01 -16.33
CA ASN A 316 -9.90 12.11 -15.78
C ASN A 316 -9.27 13.48 -16.07
N GLY A 317 -7.94 13.54 -16.15
CA GLY A 317 -7.13 14.73 -16.36
C GLY A 317 -6.22 14.65 -17.59
N GLY A 318 -5.09 15.34 -17.55
CA GLY A 318 -4.05 15.24 -18.57
C GLY A 318 -3.18 14.01 -18.33
N PHE A 319 -2.41 13.99 -17.25
CA PHE A 319 -1.75 12.79 -16.74
C PHE A 319 -2.55 12.22 -15.58
N ASP A 320 -2.86 10.95 -15.66
CA ASP A 320 -3.51 10.18 -14.61
C ASP A 320 -2.60 9.08 -14.10
N LEU A 321 -2.88 8.61 -12.89
CA LEU A 321 -2.23 7.47 -12.27
C LEU A 321 -2.95 6.17 -12.62
N TYR A 322 -2.16 5.19 -13.03
CA TYR A 322 -2.62 3.86 -13.42
C TYR A 322 -1.88 2.79 -12.63
N MET A 323 -2.46 1.61 -12.60
CA MET A 323 -1.78 0.40 -12.16
C MET A 323 -1.91 -0.72 -13.18
N ALA A 324 -0.97 -1.65 -13.16
CA ALA A 324 -1.00 -2.88 -13.93
C ALA A 324 -0.55 -4.05 -13.06
N LYS A 325 -1.16 -5.22 -13.23
CA LYS A 325 -0.66 -6.47 -12.63
C LYS A 325 0.50 -7.01 -13.44
N ILE A 326 1.49 -7.55 -12.74
CA ILE A 326 2.65 -8.20 -13.34
C ILE A 326 2.48 -9.72 -13.22
N GLU A 327 2.40 -10.41 -14.36
CA GLU A 327 2.34 -11.85 -14.46
C GLU A 327 3.49 -12.35 -15.34
N GLY A 328 4.56 -12.81 -14.70
CA GLY A 328 5.80 -13.14 -15.40
C GLY A 328 6.40 -11.90 -16.10
N GLU A 329 6.51 -11.94 -17.41
CA GLU A 329 7.03 -10.81 -18.21
C GLU A 329 5.90 -9.93 -18.81
N SER A 330 4.65 -10.19 -18.46
CA SER A 330 3.48 -9.52 -19.02
C SER A 330 2.84 -8.54 -18.02
N PHE A 331 2.27 -7.47 -18.57
CA PHE A 331 1.43 -6.52 -17.82
C PHE A 331 -0.02 -6.73 -18.20
N LYS A 332 -0.87 -6.90 -17.21
CA LYS A 332 -2.31 -7.15 -17.40
C LYS A 332 -3.15 -6.26 -16.50
N ASP A 333 -4.44 -6.24 -16.77
CA ASP A 333 -5.43 -5.54 -15.96
C ASP A 333 -4.99 -4.09 -15.70
N ILE A 334 -4.71 -3.33 -16.77
CA ILE A 334 -4.41 -1.90 -16.62
C ILE A 334 -5.68 -1.20 -16.16
N GLU A 335 -5.57 -0.53 -15.03
CA GLU A 335 -6.66 0.19 -14.42
C GLU A 335 -6.25 1.63 -14.14
N ASN A 336 -7.10 2.60 -14.53
CA ASN A 336 -7.02 3.97 -14.03
C ASN A 336 -7.39 3.95 -12.55
N LEU A 337 -6.60 4.60 -11.67
CA LEU A 337 -6.86 4.59 -10.24
C LEU A 337 -8.15 5.34 -9.85
N GLY A 338 -8.70 6.12 -10.77
CA GLY A 338 -9.99 6.78 -10.59
C GLY A 338 -10.03 7.81 -9.46
N THR A 339 -11.21 8.37 -9.26
CA THR A 339 -11.47 9.29 -8.16
C THR A 339 -11.50 8.53 -6.82
N PRO A 340 -10.91 9.06 -5.72
CA PRO A 340 -10.38 10.42 -5.60
C PRO A 340 -8.88 10.57 -5.91
N ILE A 341 -8.17 9.52 -6.33
CA ILE A 341 -6.73 9.60 -6.65
C ILE A 341 -6.50 10.42 -7.92
N ASN A 342 -7.25 10.14 -8.98
CA ASN A 342 -7.21 10.93 -10.20
C ASN A 342 -8.30 12.01 -10.16
N SER A 343 -7.98 13.19 -10.67
CA SER A 343 -8.86 14.35 -10.72
C SER A 343 -8.95 14.91 -12.15
N LYS A 344 -9.52 16.08 -12.33
CA LYS A 344 -9.48 16.82 -13.61
C LYS A 344 -8.10 17.41 -13.92
N GLU A 345 -7.21 17.43 -12.95
CA GLU A 345 -5.85 17.96 -13.07
C GLU A 345 -4.87 16.84 -13.46
N ASP A 346 -3.55 17.15 -13.48
CA ASP A 346 -2.51 16.16 -13.72
C ASP A 346 -2.08 15.52 -12.39
N GLU A 347 -1.98 14.19 -12.37
CA GLU A 347 -1.37 13.42 -11.28
C GLU A 347 -0.14 12.65 -11.78
N ALA A 348 0.91 12.64 -10.98
CA ALA A 348 2.16 11.96 -11.32
C ALA A 348 2.93 11.46 -10.08
N TYR A 349 3.97 10.64 -10.32
CA TYR A 349 4.95 10.21 -9.31
C TYR A 349 4.36 9.45 -8.13
N ILE A 350 3.57 8.43 -8.38
CA ILE A 350 2.98 7.64 -7.30
C ILE A 350 3.99 6.64 -6.73
N VAL A 351 4.13 6.63 -5.40
CA VAL A 351 4.86 5.61 -4.65
C VAL A 351 4.01 5.10 -3.49
N PHE A 352 4.15 3.82 -3.18
CA PHE A 352 3.47 3.20 -2.04
C PHE A 352 4.40 3.06 -0.85
N GLN A 353 3.98 3.58 0.31
CA GLN A 353 4.70 3.46 1.57
C GLN A 353 4.07 2.37 2.43
N GLN A 354 4.75 1.24 2.54
CA GLN A 354 4.22 0.01 3.16
C GLN A 354 3.91 0.16 4.65
N VAL A 355 4.82 0.78 5.43
CA VAL A 355 4.66 0.89 6.88
C VAL A 355 3.42 1.71 7.25
N LYS A 356 3.17 2.79 6.53
CA LYS A 356 2.00 3.65 6.74
C LYS A 356 0.79 3.26 5.89
N LYS A 357 0.96 2.30 4.97
CA LYS A 357 -0.09 1.89 4.02
C LYS A 357 -0.70 3.10 3.31
N THR A 358 0.17 3.96 2.80
CA THR A 358 -0.21 5.24 2.22
C THR A 358 0.45 5.38 0.85
N PHE A 359 -0.29 5.88 -0.11
CA PHE A 359 0.29 6.37 -1.37
C PHE A 359 0.74 7.81 -1.20
N LEU A 360 1.86 8.13 -1.81
CA LEU A 360 2.37 9.47 -2.01
C LEU A 360 2.35 9.76 -3.50
N PHE A 361 1.91 10.92 -3.91
CA PHE A 361 1.90 11.32 -5.31
C PHE A 361 1.87 12.85 -5.45
N CYS A 362 2.07 13.34 -6.67
CA CYS A 362 1.95 14.75 -7.00
C CYS A 362 0.63 14.99 -7.73
N ARG A 363 -0.01 16.11 -7.44
CA ARG A 363 -1.17 16.62 -8.16
C ARG A 363 -0.98 18.09 -8.49
N ARG A 364 -1.32 18.47 -9.72
CA ARG A 364 -1.43 19.88 -10.09
C ARG A 364 -2.56 20.53 -9.31
N VAL A 365 -2.34 21.71 -8.81
CA VAL A 365 -3.35 22.49 -8.07
C VAL A 365 -3.71 23.71 -8.90
N GLU A 366 -5.02 23.93 -9.12
CA GLU A 366 -5.51 25.06 -9.91
C GLU A 366 -4.95 26.40 -9.38
N GLY A 367 -4.43 27.22 -10.28
CA GLY A 367 -3.80 28.51 -9.93
C GLY A 367 -2.42 28.42 -9.29
N ARG A 368 -1.88 27.22 -9.10
CA ARG A 368 -0.53 26.94 -8.59
C ARG A 368 0.17 25.90 -9.46
N SER A 369 1.22 25.31 -8.94
CA SER A 369 1.93 24.21 -9.59
C SER A 369 1.50 22.86 -8.99
N PHE A 370 2.41 21.91 -8.86
CA PHE A 370 2.15 20.62 -8.24
C PHE A 370 2.42 20.66 -6.74
N ASP A 371 1.54 20.07 -5.98
CA ASP A 371 1.65 19.80 -4.55
C ASP A 371 1.80 18.28 -4.32
N LEU A 372 2.34 17.91 -3.16
CA LEU A 372 2.42 16.53 -2.71
C LEU A 372 1.14 16.14 -1.97
N PHE A 373 0.59 14.97 -2.34
CA PHE A 373 -0.62 14.41 -1.78
C PHE A 373 -0.36 13.04 -1.17
N THR A 374 -1.23 12.66 -0.24
CA THR A 374 -1.34 11.31 0.26
C THR A 374 -2.71 10.73 -0.06
N ALA A 375 -2.74 9.42 -0.33
CA ALA A 375 -3.99 8.66 -0.37
C ALA A 375 -3.86 7.49 0.60
N SER A 376 -4.78 7.42 1.55
CA SER A 376 -4.82 6.35 2.55
C SER A 376 -6.26 5.95 2.85
N VAL A 377 -6.46 4.70 3.23
CA VAL A 377 -7.72 4.35 3.89
C VAL A 377 -7.71 5.04 5.24
N PRO A 378 -8.71 5.86 5.56
CA PRO A 378 -8.83 6.41 6.88
C PRO A 378 -8.75 5.25 7.86
N LYS A 379 -7.91 5.39 8.86
CA LYS A 379 -7.95 4.46 9.96
C LYS A 379 -9.35 4.60 10.52
N GLN A 380 -10.18 3.61 10.26
CA GLN A 380 -11.50 3.57 10.88
C GLN A 380 -11.19 3.59 12.38
N GLU A 381 -11.55 4.68 13.05
CA GLU A 381 -11.47 4.74 14.50
C GLU A 381 -12.10 3.46 15.02
N SER A 382 -11.29 2.56 15.56
CA SER A 382 -11.84 1.30 16.03
C SER A 382 -12.91 1.65 17.05
N LEU A 383 -14.02 0.90 17.08
CA LEU A 383 -15.03 1.07 18.11
C LEU A 383 -14.41 1.11 19.51
N VAL A 384 -13.26 0.42 19.65
CA VAL A 384 -12.42 0.44 20.85
C VAL A 384 -11.83 1.83 21.09
N GLN A 385 -11.23 2.46 20.09
CA GLN A 385 -10.66 3.81 20.17
C GLN A 385 -11.71 4.83 20.53
N LYS A 386 -12.80 4.89 19.75
CA LYS A 386 -13.91 5.81 19.98
C LYS A 386 -14.46 5.67 21.39
N LYS A 387 -14.71 4.43 21.84
CA LYS A 387 -15.29 4.15 23.15
C LYS A 387 -14.32 4.49 24.29
N LEU A 388 -13.01 4.24 24.13
CA LEU A 388 -12.00 4.62 25.12
C LEU A 388 -11.84 6.13 25.24
N GLU A 389 -11.94 6.87 24.16
CA GLU A 389 -11.86 8.34 24.21
C GLU A 389 -13.11 8.98 24.80
N GLU A 390 -14.30 8.47 24.45
CA GLU A 390 -15.58 8.99 24.96
C GLU A 390 -15.81 8.65 26.43
N THR A 391 -15.56 7.40 26.85
CA THR A 391 -15.96 6.89 28.16
C THR A 391 -14.80 6.58 29.10
N LYS A 392 -13.55 6.68 28.62
CA LYS A 392 -12.32 6.27 29.32
C LYS A 392 -12.30 4.80 29.71
N LYS A 393 -13.29 4.02 29.26
CA LYS A 393 -13.46 2.63 29.61
C LYS A 393 -14.06 1.83 28.46
N ILE A 394 -13.58 0.60 28.26
CA ILE A 394 -14.21 -0.36 27.37
C ILE A 394 -14.29 -1.74 28.05
N SER A 395 -15.40 -2.42 27.82
CA SER A 395 -15.57 -3.82 28.20
C SER A 395 -15.55 -4.68 26.95
N LEU A 396 -14.67 -5.68 26.92
CA LEU A 396 -14.59 -6.65 25.85
C LEU A 396 -15.09 -8.01 26.35
N ASP A 397 -16.16 -8.49 25.73
CA ASP A 397 -16.72 -9.83 25.92
C ASP A 397 -16.09 -10.87 24.97
N SER A 398 -15.25 -10.42 24.05
CA SER A 398 -14.50 -11.21 23.06
C SER A 398 -13.11 -11.62 23.53
N VAL A 399 -12.78 -11.44 24.81
CA VAL A 399 -11.55 -11.96 25.42
C VAL A 399 -11.84 -13.31 26.03
N TYR A 400 -11.46 -14.39 25.34
CA TYR A 400 -11.76 -15.75 25.70
C TYR A 400 -10.58 -16.44 26.38
N PHE A 401 -10.88 -17.26 27.37
CA PHE A 401 -9.92 -18.09 28.10
C PHE A 401 -10.30 -19.57 27.98
N GLU A 402 -9.33 -20.44 28.19
CA GLU A 402 -9.62 -21.86 28.42
C GLU A 402 -10.50 -22.04 29.65
N ARG A 403 -11.24 -23.15 29.67
CA ARG A 403 -12.20 -23.41 30.79
C ARG A 403 -11.49 -23.48 32.14
N ALA A 404 -12.00 -22.74 33.13
CA ALA A 404 -11.42 -22.61 34.45
C ALA A 404 -9.91 -22.28 34.46
N SER A 405 -9.47 -21.46 33.50
CA SER A 405 -8.05 -21.14 33.28
C SER A 405 -7.89 -19.65 32.94
N SER A 406 -6.67 -19.16 33.12
CA SER A 406 -6.23 -17.85 32.70
C SER A 406 -5.49 -17.88 31.32
N VAL A 407 -5.41 -19.03 30.66
CA VAL A 407 -4.79 -19.17 29.33
C VAL A 407 -5.71 -18.56 28.28
N LEU A 408 -5.19 -17.56 27.57
CA LEU A 408 -5.91 -16.87 26.48
C LEU A 408 -6.09 -17.80 25.28
N LYS A 409 -7.29 -17.80 24.72
CA LYS A 409 -7.57 -18.46 23.45
C LYS A 409 -7.10 -17.63 22.27
N PRO A 410 -6.67 -18.24 21.14
CA PRO A 410 -6.22 -17.54 19.95
C PRO A 410 -7.25 -16.52 19.39
N GLU A 411 -8.54 -16.81 19.54
CA GLU A 411 -9.63 -15.97 19.06
C GLU A 411 -9.70 -14.59 19.75
N SER A 412 -9.06 -14.46 20.90
CA SER A 412 -8.96 -13.18 21.64
C SER A 412 -8.03 -12.17 20.98
N SER A 413 -7.13 -12.61 20.08
CA SER A 413 -6.05 -11.81 19.56
C SER A 413 -6.54 -10.55 18.82
N SER A 414 -7.56 -10.66 17.98
CA SER A 414 -8.05 -9.52 17.19
C SER A 414 -8.60 -8.38 18.07
N SER A 415 -9.27 -8.72 19.17
CA SER A 415 -9.81 -7.74 20.11
C SER A 415 -8.72 -7.10 20.97
N LEU A 416 -7.72 -7.89 21.37
CA LEU A 416 -6.58 -7.40 22.15
C LEU A 416 -5.62 -6.58 21.28
N ASP A 417 -5.43 -6.93 20.01
CA ASP A 417 -4.61 -6.16 19.08
C ASP A 417 -5.17 -4.74 18.87
N ALA A 418 -6.50 -4.54 18.92
CA ALA A 418 -7.10 -3.21 18.90
C ALA A 418 -6.73 -2.35 20.13
N ILE A 419 -6.55 -2.97 21.29
CA ILE A 419 -6.04 -2.29 22.52
C ILE A 419 -4.55 -2.00 22.37
N VAL A 420 -3.77 -2.92 21.81
CA VAL A 420 -2.34 -2.71 21.49
C VAL A 420 -2.17 -1.49 20.59
N ASP A 421 -2.92 -1.44 19.49
CA ASP A 421 -2.88 -0.34 18.52
C ASP A 421 -3.20 0.99 19.20
N TYR A 422 -4.26 1.03 20.04
CA TYR A 422 -4.61 2.23 20.81
C TYR A 422 -3.46 2.70 21.70
N LEU A 423 -2.81 1.78 22.43
CA LEU A 423 -1.72 2.13 23.34
C LEU A 423 -0.43 2.52 22.61
N HIS A 424 -0.18 1.99 21.42
CA HIS A 424 0.96 2.41 20.58
C HIS A 424 0.76 3.83 20.05
N GLU A 425 -0.46 4.18 19.66
CA GLU A 425 -0.80 5.52 19.17
C GLU A 425 -0.81 6.58 20.29
N ASN A 426 -1.16 6.15 21.49
CA ASN A 426 -1.28 7.01 22.65
C ASN A 426 -0.18 6.67 23.68
N SER A 427 1.09 6.97 23.35
CA SER A 427 2.28 6.53 24.10
C SER A 427 2.33 7.01 25.57
N THR A 428 1.62 8.09 25.92
CA THR A 428 1.56 8.63 27.30
C THR A 428 0.42 8.04 28.14
N LYS A 429 -0.58 7.41 27.51
CA LYS A 429 -1.73 6.86 28.24
C LYS A 429 -1.36 5.62 29.02
N LYS A 430 -1.91 5.49 30.23
CA LYS A 430 -1.83 4.31 31.08
C LYS A 430 -3.17 3.59 31.12
N MET A 431 -3.16 2.29 31.37
CA MET A 431 -4.36 1.48 31.31
C MET A 431 -4.42 0.47 32.45
N LYS A 432 -5.59 0.35 33.08
CA LYS A 432 -5.91 -0.68 34.05
C LYS A 432 -6.75 -1.75 33.41
N ILE A 433 -6.35 -3.00 33.54
CA ILE A 433 -7.01 -4.20 33.01
C ILE A 433 -7.73 -4.87 34.18
N ILE A 434 -9.04 -5.08 34.06
CA ILE A 434 -9.86 -5.62 35.14
C ILE A 434 -10.57 -6.88 34.66
N GLY A 435 -10.28 -8.00 35.30
CA GLY A 435 -10.96 -9.27 35.04
C GLY A 435 -12.22 -9.46 35.89
N HIS A 436 -13.25 -10.04 35.29
CA HIS A 436 -14.49 -10.39 35.94
C HIS A 436 -14.84 -11.87 35.65
N THR A 437 -15.54 -12.52 36.60
CA THR A 437 -16.11 -13.86 36.44
C THR A 437 -17.63 -13.79 36.47
N ASP A 438 -18.26 -14.88 36.13
CA ASP A 438 -19.67 -15.10 36.47
C ASP A 438 -19.85 -15.44 37.96
N LEU A 439 -21.07 -15.73 38.36
CA LEU A 439 -21.45 -16.03 39.73
C LEU A 439 -21.29 -17.55 40.10
N THR A 440 -20.70 -18.34 39.20
CA THR A 440 -20.52 -19.78 39.43
C THR A 440 -19.18 -20.09 40.09
N GLY A 441 -19.14 -21.02 41.04
CA GLY A 441 -17.94 -21.38 41.79
C GLY A 441 -17.81 -20.66 43.13
N THR A 442 -16.66 -20.79 43.80
CA THR A 442 -16.41 -20.13 45.08
C THR A 442 -16.00 -18.65 44.83
N PHE A 443 -16.26 -17.82 45.82
CA PHE A 443 -15.87 -16.41 45.76
C PHE A 443 -14.35 -16.25 45.64
N GLU A 444 -13.64 -17.02 46.46
CA GLU A 444 -12.17 -16.97 46.55
C GLU A 444 -11.52 -17.38 45.23
N ASP A 445 -11.95 -18.51 44.66
CA ASP A 445 -11.44 -18.99 43.36
C ASP A 445 -11.68 -17.96 42.24
N ASN A 446 -12.88 -17.36 42.23
CA ASN A 446 -13.25 -16.36 41.24
C ASN A 446 -12.42 -15.06 41.38
N MET A 447 -12.11 -14.63 42.60
CA MET A 447 -11.23 -13.50 42.84
C MET A 447 -9.80 -13.75 42.29
N VAL A 448 -9.26 -14.93 42.57
CA VAL A 448 -7.93 -15.32 42.05
C VAL A 448 -7.96 -15.42 40.53
N LEU A 449 -8.90 -16.20 39.98
CA LEU A 449 -8.99 -16.42 38.54
C LEU A 449 -9.17 -15.14 37.74
N SER A 450 -9.96 -14.19 38.24
CA SER A 450 -10.17 -12.91 37.56
C SER A 450 -8.89 -12.08 37.49
N LYS A 451 -8.09 -12.10 38.54
CA LYS A 451 -6.79 -11.39 38.59
C LYS A 451 -5.76 -12.05 37.67
N GLU A 452 -5.67 -13.37 37.67
CA GLU A 452 -4.79 -14.12 36.78
C GLU A 452 -5.14 -13.88 35.30
N ARG A 453 -6.43 -13.83 34.96
CA ARG A 453 -6.88 -13.48 33.60
C ARG A 453 -6.46 -12.07 33.19
N ALA A 454 -6.61 -11.10 34.07
CA ALA A 454 -6.14 -9.75 33.81
C ALA A 454 -4.61 -9.68 33.59
N GLU A 455 -3.85 -10.50 34.34
CA GLU A 455 -2.41 -10.61 34.19
C GLU A 455 -2.02 -11.26 32.86
N SER A 456 -2.72 -12.31 32.43
CA SER A 456 -2.49 -12.93 31.11
C SER A 456 -2.75 -11.95 29.96
N VAL A 457 -3.78 -11.11 30.07
CA VAL A 457 -4.03 -10.04 29.10
C VAL A 457 -2.89 -9.01 29.12
N LYS A 458 -2.42 -8.59 30.29
CA LYS A 458 -1.24 -7.69 30.41
C LYS A 458 -0.03 -8.29 29.72
N GLN A 459 0.27 -9.56 29.97
CA GLN A 459 1.41 -10.26 29.34
C GLN A 459 1.28 -10.28 27.81
N TYR A 460 0.06 -10.50 27.29
CA TYR A 460 -0.20 -10.39 25.86
C TYR A 460 0.15 -9.01 25.30
N LEU A 461 -0.35 -7.93 25.91
CA LEU A 461 -0.05 -6.56 25.49
C LEU A 461 1.45 -6.25 25.55
N VAL A 462 2.15 -6.71 26.60
CA VAL A 462 3.61 -6.56 26.72
C VAL A 462 4.35 -7.33 25.64
N SER A 463 3.93 -8.56 25.31
CA SER A 463 4.51 -9.34 24.22
C SER A 463 4.38 -8.67 22.85
N LYS A 464 3.41 -7.77 22.72
CA LYS A 464 3.20 -6.93 21.52
C LYS A 464 3.94 -5.58 21.59
N GLY A 465 4.79 -5.36 22.60
CA GLY A 465 5.65 -4.16 22.69
C GLY A 465 5.07 -3.01 23.51
N VAL A 466 3.96 -3.21 24.24
CA VAL A 466 3.47 -2.19 25.18
C VAL A 466 4.33 -2.18 26.44
N ASP A 467 4.78 -0.98 26.87
CA ASP A 467 5.57 -0.81 28.10
C ASP A 467 4.79 -1.33 29.32
N PRO A 468 5.32 -2.31 30.09
CA PRO A 468 4.67 -2.87 31.26
C PRO A 468 4.38 -1.84 32.37
N ASN A 469 5.12 -0.73 32.44
CA ASN A 469 4.90 0.35 33.42
C ASN A 469 3.64 1.17 33.12
N ARG A 470 3.09 1.05 31.94
CA ARG A 470 1.84 1.67 31.53
C ARG A 470 0.61 0.83 31.85
N LEU A 471 0.80 -0.40 32.29
CA LEU A 471 -0.24 -1.40 32.48
C LEU A 471 -0.36 -1.83 33.95
N SER A 472 -1.56 -1.76 34.50
CA SER A 472 -1.88 -2.31 35.81
C SER A 472 -3.03 -3.32 35.70
N THR A 473 -3.11 -4.26 36.63
CA THR A 473 -4.12 -5.33 36.62
C THR A 473 -4.93 -5.35 37.90
N ASP A 474 -6.18 -5.77 37.82
CA ASP A 474 -7.06 -5.98 38.94
C ASP A 474 -8.01 -7.17 38.67
N GLY A 475 -8.48 -7.83 39.72
CA GLY A 475 -9.50 -8.86 39.64
C GLY A 475 -10.68 -8.51 40.51
N LYS A 476 -11.89 -8.55 39.95
CA LYS A 476 -13.12 -8.24 40.66
C LYS A 476 -13.98 -9.51 40.92
N GLY A 477 -13.56 -10.65 40.37
CA GLY A 477 -14.32 -11.88 40.49
C GLY A 477 -15.80 -11.66 40.15
N PRO A 478 -16.73 -12.14 40.99
CA PRO A 478 -18.16 -11.99 40.78
C PRO A 478 -18.75 -10.72 41.42
N THR A 479 -17.93 -9.83 42.01
CA THR A 479 -18.41 -8.69 42.83
C THR A 479 -19.12 -7.60 42.06
N GLN A 480 -18.88 -7.52 40.73
CA GLN A 480 -19.44 -6.49 39.86
C GLN A 480 -20.10 -7.12 38.63
N PRO A 481 -21.21 -7.87 38.81
CA PRO A 481 -21.88 -8.46 37.66
C PRO A 481 -22.51 -7.38 36.78
N MET A 482 -22.41 -7.56 35.49
CA MET A 482 -23.07 -6.69 34.51
C MET A 482 -24.56 -6.93 34.45
N VAL A 483 -24.94 -8.18 34.64
CA VAL A 483 -26.34 -8.65 34.72
C VAL A 483 -26.50 -9.66 35.88
N GLN A 484 -27.63 -9.60 36.53
CA GLN A 484 -28.00 -10.60 37.55
C GLN A 484 -28.47 -11.89 36.86
N GLY A 485 -28.03 -13.03 37.37
CA GLY A 485 -28.42 -14.34 36.86
C GLY A 485 -27.25 -15.31 36.74
N THR A 486 -27.58 -16.62 36.76
CA THR A 486 -26.63 -17.73 36.64
C THR A 486 -26.86 -18.55 35.36
N ASP A 487 -27.82 -18.13 34.53
CA ASP A 487 -28.01 -18.72 33.21
C ASP A 487 -26.81 -18.41 32.28
N GLU A 488 -26.66 -19.20 31.23
CA GLU A 488 -25.48 -19.06 30.34
C GLU A 488 -25.39 -17.70 29.67
N ALA A 489 -26.52 -17.07 29.35
CA ALA A 489 -26.52 -15.74 28.71
C ALA A 489 -26.04 -14.65 29.70
N SER A 490 -26.45 -14.73 30.95
CA SER A 490 -26.01 -13.85 32.05
C SER A 490 -24.54 -14.12 32.39
N SER A 491 -24.16 -15.39 32.51
CA SER A 491 -22.79 -15.81 32.79
C SER A 491 -21.82 -15.33 31.70
N LYS A 492 -22.21 -15.43 30.44
CA LYS A 492 -21.39 -14.95 29.32
C LYS A 492 -21.14 -13.45 29.38
N LYS A 493 -22.12 -12.62 29.73
CA LYS A 493 -21.97 -11.18 29.89
C LYS A 493 -21.11 -10.81 31.10
N ASN A 494 -21.15 -11.62 32.15
CA ASN A 494 -20.38 -11.36 33.37
C ASN A 494 -18.91 -11.77 33.20
N ARG A 495 -18.59 -12.81 32.42
CA ARG A 495 -17.22 -13.21 32.05
C ARG A 495 -16.67 -12.23 31.03
N ARG A 496 -16.09 -11.13 31.50
CA ARG A 496 -15.58 -10.07 30.66
C ARG A 496 -14.22 -9.53 31.14
N THR A 497 -13.54 -8.82 30.28
CA THR A 497 -12.36 -8.01 30.61
C THR A 497 -12.66 -6.54 30.34
N GLU A 498 -12.41 -5.69 31.32
CA GLU A 498 -12.55 -4.24 31.21
C GLU A 498 -11.18 -3.58 31.10
N PHE A 499 -11.11 -2.57 30.26
CA PHE A 499 -9.94 -1.72 30.06
C PHE A 499 -10.31 -0.31 30.43
N VAL A 500 -9.58 0.28 31.36
CA VAL A 500 -9.84 1.62 31.91
C VAL A 500 -8.62 2.49 31.72
N LEU A 501 -8.77 3.63 31.06
CA LEU A 501 -7.69 4.62 30.96
C LEU A 501 -7.47 5.25 32.32
N ILE A 502 -6.20 5.36 32.70
CA ILE A 502 -5.78 6.03 33.91
C ILE A 502 -5.14 7.36 33.46
N ASP A 503 -5.59 8.45 34.04
CA ASP A 503 -4.93 9.74 33.83
C ASP A 503 -3.48 9.66 34.35
N PRO A 504 -2.53 10.30 33.65
CA PRO A 504 -1.10 10.19 33.93
C PRO A 504 -0.71 10.69 35.33
#